data_83131f96c4b52aa4c3ba79df9fa40a66
#
_entry.id   83131f96c4b52aa4c3ba79df9fa40a66
#
_cell.length_a   1.000
_cell.length_b   1.000
_cell.length_c   1.000
_cell.angle_alpha   90.00
_cell.angle_beta   90.00
_cell.angle_gamma   90.00
#
_symmetry.space_group_name_H-M   'P 1'
#
loop_
_entity.id
_entity.type
_entity.pdbx_description
1 polymer ?
#
loop_
_entity_poly.entity_id
_entity_poly.type
_entity_poly.pdbx_seq_one_letter_code
_entity_poly.pdbx_strand_id
1 'polypeptide(L)'
;RAFERSDPSRPTIAHSGVPPHLPQLDGTDSHLWFGWRQGAAGDLAVRARRLPRMVRFVSEFGADSVPNSADFVGVSRWPHIDVERLATDHRYDREIVEVMFPPDAFETFEAWRATTQRYQSHVLKVQIETLRRLKYRPTGGFCFSILADPHPAISASVLDHERVPKDAYETVRDACAPVIVVAGLPPDWVSPGDRLRLDVHLVNDRRTPLDDARVHATATWAGDRQTWTFGGPVDADDVVQVGTIDLTVPDTLGEVLIELAAIDVKARVERKQRLPGWLRNSRAG
;
A
#
# COMPACT_ATOMS: atom_id res chain seq x y z
N ARG A 1 16.69 19.59 22.37
CA ARG A 1 17.40 20.85 22.70
C ARG A 1 18.66 21.08 21.85
N ALA A 2 19.43 20.03 21.44
CA ALA A 2 20.59 20.22 20.56
C ALA A 2 20.17 20.62 19.14
N PHE A 3 19.21 19.89 18.58
CA PHE A 3 18.64 20.18 17.26
C PHE A 3 17.94 21.55 17.22
N GLU A 4 17.15 21.90 18.22
CA GLU A 4 16.47 23.20 18.31
C GLU A 4 17.45 24.39 18.35
N ARG A 5 18.64 24.19 18.94
CA ARG A 5 19.71 25.20 18.93
C ARG A 5 20.42 25.30 17.59
N SER A 6 20.53 24.17 16.87
CA SER A 6 21.24 24.12 15.60
C SER A 6 20.38 24.60 14.43
N ASP A 7 19.06 24.31 14.47
CA ASP A 7 18.09 24.73 13.46
C ASP A 7 16.75 25.09 14.13
N PRO A 8 16.59 26.33 14.57
CA PRO A 8 15.35 26.78 15.21
C PRO A 8 14.19 26.97 14.22
N SER A 9 14.43 26.88 12.92
CA SER A 9 13.39 27.02 11.88
C SER A 9 12.48 25.79 11.77
N ARG A 10 12.87 24.66 12.37
CA ARG A 10 12.13 23.41 12.31
C ARG A 10 11.69 22.93 13.69
N PRO A 11 10.42 22.53 13.83
CA PRO A 11 9.95 21.94 15.08
C PRO A 11 10.66 20.60 15.34
N THR A 12 11.02 20.36 16.59
CA THR A 12 11.59 19.08 17.03
C THR A 12 10.56 18.32 17.83
N ILE A 13 10.25 17.09 17.45
CA ILE A 13 9.43 16.16 18.22
C ILE A 13 10.33 15.26 19.07
N ALA A 14 10.00 15.11 20.36
CA ALA A 14 10.81 14.37 21.31
C ALA A 14 10.71 12.85 21.13
N HIS A 15 9.55 12.37 20.67
CA HIS A 15 9.24 10.96 20.48
C HIS A 15 8.46 10.77 19.19
N SER A 16 8.81 9.74 18.41
CA SER A 16 8.08 9.27 17.26
C SER A 16 6.97 8.28 17.68
N GLY A 17 5.88 8.22 16.93
CA GLY A 17 4.83 7.23 17.09
C GLY A 17 3.93 7.43 18.32
N VAL A 18 3.80 8.66 18.83
CA VAL A 18 2.94 8.96 19.98
C VAL A 18 1.53 9.33 19.50
N PRO A 19 0.53 8.45 19.68
CA PRO A 19 -0.84 8.75 19.29
C PRO A 19 -1.44 9.89 20.14
N PRO A 20 -2.48 10.58 19.67
CA PRO A 20 -3.21 11.55 20.46
C PRO A 20 -3.70 10.98 21.79
N HIS A 21 -3.36 11.65 22.91
CA HIS A 21 -3.74 11.27 24.26
C HIS A 21 -3.84 12.50 25.15
N LEU A 22 -4.50 12.40 26.30
CA LEU A 22 -4.57 13.51 27.27
C LEU A 22 -3.25 13.61 28.06
N PRO A 23 -2.69 14.82 28.22
CA PRO A 23 -3.17 16.13 27.74
C PRO A 23 -2.74 16.46 26.31
N GLN A 24 -1.92 15.65 25.63
CA GLN A 24 -1.35 15.91 24.32
C GLN A 24 -2.29 15.40 23.22
N LEU A 25 -3.33 16.17 22.90
CA LEU A 25 -4.39 15.77 21.97
C LEU A 25 -3.95 15.66 20.50
N ASP A 26 -2.83 16.26 20.13
CA ASP A 26 -2.32 16.21 18.74
C ASP A 26 -1.41 15.01 18.49
N GLY A 27 -0.85 14.41 19.55
CA GLY A 27 0.15 13.37 19.41
C GLY A 27 1.43 13.88 18.71
N THR A 28 2.16 12.96 18.06
CA THR A 28 3.28 13.28 17.16
C THR A 28 2.97 12.72 15.77
N ASP A 29 3.86 11.93 15.20
CA ASP A 29 3.62 11.08 14.04
C ASP A 29 2.97 9.74 14.45
N SER A 30 2.53 8.97 13.48
CA SER A 30 1.85 7.70 13.74
C SER A 30 2.54 6.52 13.06
N HIS A 31 2.61 5.40 13.79
CA HIS A 31 3.01 4.10 13.26
C HIS A 31 1.75 3.28 12.99
N LEU A 32 1.40 3.07 11.71
CA LEU A 32 0.15 2.45 11.29
C LEU A 32 0.40 1.22 10.40
N TRP A 33 0.44 0.05 11.01
CA TRP A 33 0.76 -1.22 10.35
C TRP A 33 -0.50 -1.97 9.87
N PHE A 34 -1.45 -1.24 9.25
CA PHE A 34 -2.63 -1.87 8.66
C PHE A 34 -2.27 -2.85 7.55
N GLY A 35 -2.85 -4.05 7.61
CA GLY A 35 -2.51 -5.15 6.71
C GLY A 35 -1.32 -5.98 7.18
N TRP A 36 -0.66 -5.61 8.28
CA TRP A 36 0.41 -6.43 8.87
C TRP A 36 0.15 -6.74 10.34
N ARG A 37 0.21 -5.73 11.21
CA ARG A 37 -0.03 -5.89 12.66
C ARG A 37 -1.43 -5.46 13.09
N GLN A 38 -2.16 -4.76 12.25
CA GLN A 38 -3.44 -4.13 12.58
C GLN A 38 -4.41 -4.31 11.41
N GLY A 39 -5.46 -5.11 11.58
CA GLY A 39 -6.56 -5.21 10.62
C GLY A 39 -6.15 -5.41 9.15
N ALA A 40 -6.99 -4.99 8.23
CA ALA A 40 -6.72 -5.05 6.80
C ALA A 40 -6.05 -3.75 6.28
N ALA A 41 -5.33 -3.82 5.15
CA ALA A 41 -4.69 -2.66 4.54
C ALA A 41 -5.69 -1.52 4.24
N GLY A 42 -6.92 -1.86 3.84
CA GLY A 42 -8.00 -0.91 3.56
C GLY A 42 -8.55 -0.18 4.78
N ASP A 43 -8.29 -0.69 6.00
CA ASP A 43 -8.78 -0.08 7.24
C ASP A 43 -8.15 1.29 7.53
N LEU A 44 -7.00 1.60 6.92
CA LEU A 44 -6.38 2.92 6.98
C LEU A 44 -7.36 4.02 6.53
N ALA A 45 -8.09 3.82 5.45
CA ALA A 45 -9.06 4.79 4.95
C ALA A 45 -10.25 4.98 5.91
N VAL A 46 -10.67 3.89 6.59
CA VAL A 46 -11.73 3.96 7.62
C VAL A 46 -11.21 4.69 8.86
N ARG A 47 -9.99 4.39 9.29
CA ARG A 47 -9.35 5.04 10.42
C ARG A 47 -9.17 6.54 10.18
N ALA A 48 -8.73 6.92 8.99
CA ALA A 48 -8.54 8.31 8.59
C ALA A 48 -9.84 9.14 8.73
N ARG A 49 -10.98 8.57 8.37
CA ARG A 49 -12.29 9.24 8.54
C ARG A 49 -12.70 9.40 10.00
N ARG A 50 -12.41 8.40 10.84
CA ARG A 50 -12.82 8.40 12.27
C ARG A 50 -11.86 9.19 13.15
N LEU A 51 -10.58 9.12 12.87
CA LEU A 51 -9.51 9.73 13.67
C LEU A 51 -8.50 10.45 12.76
N PRO A 52 -8.89 11.56 12.10
CA PRO A 52 -8.06 12.23 11.10
C PRO A 52 -6.70 12.71 11.65
N ARG A 53 -6.61 12.98 12.94
CA ARG A 53 -5.33 13.40 13.57
C ARG A 53 -4.24 12.32 13.48
N MET A 54 -4.62 11.03 13.46
CA MET A 54 -3.68 9.92 13.39
C MET A 54 -3.03 9.75 12.01
N VAL A 55 -3.55 10.38 10.97
CA VAL A 55 -3.00 10.27 9.60
C VAL A 55 -2.42 11.59 9.10
N ARG A 56 -2.15 12.56 9.98
CA ARG A 56 -1.48 13.82 9.61
C ARG A 56 -0.07 13.58 9.10
N PHE A 57 0.65 12.69 9.77
CA PHE A 57 1.96 12.20 9.35
C PHE A 57 2.11 10.75 9.80
N VAL A 58 2.25 9.84 8.85
CA VAL A 58 2.44 8.42 9.11
C VAL A 58 3.88 8.07 8.81
N SER A 59 4.68 7.85 9.86
CA SER A 59 6.12 7.67 9.77
C SER A 59 6.58 6.21 9.70
N GLU A 60 5.68 5.27 10.00
CA GLU A 60 5.94 3.84 9.82
C GLU A 60 4.70 3.09 9.33
N PHE A 61 4.87 2.34 8.27
CA PHE A 61 3.93 1.35 7.76
C PHE A 61 4.62 0.39 6.79
N GLY A 62 4.01 -0.75 6.52
CA GLY A 62 4.53 -1.74 5.59
C GLY A 62 4.05 -3.15 5.94
N ALA A 63 4.69 -4.13 5.35
CA ALA A 63 4.54 -5.56 5.64
C ALA A 63 5.87 -6.26 5.34
N ASP A 64 6.21 -7.28 6.10
CA ASP A 64 7.42 -8.04 5.85
C ASP A 64 7.25 -8.96 4.64
N SER A 65 8.35 -9.23 3.96
CA SER A 65 8.42 -10.19 2.86
C SER A 65 9.79 -10.86 2.78
N VAL A 66 9.81 -12.03 2.19
CA VAL A 66 11.02 -12.81 1.95
C VAL A 66 11.85 -12.13 0.86
N PRO A 67 13.15 -11.89 1.07
CA PRO A 67 14.00 -11.21 0.10
C PRO A 67 14.35 -12.09 -1.10
N ASN A 68 14.90 -11.47 -2.15
CA ASN A 68 15.41 -12.20 -3.30
C ASN A 68 16.74 -12.90 -2.99
N SER A 69 17.65 -12.24 -2.25
CA SER A 69 18.89 -12.83 -1.73
C SER A 69 18.57 -13.57 -0.43
N ALA A 70 18.18 -14.86 -0.53
CA ALA A 70 17.59 -15.62 0.56
C ALA A 70 18.37 -16.88 0.97
N ASP A 71 19.66 -16.99 0.65
CA ASP A 71 20.50 -18.16 0.98
C ASP A 71 20.51 -18.48 2.48
N PHE A 72 20.37 -17.45 3.32
CA PHE A 72 20.29 -17.58 4.76
C PHE A 72 19.05 -18.32 5.26
N VAL A 73 18.00 -18.47 4.45
CA VAL A 73 16.77 -19.18 4.84
C VAL A 73 16.99 -20.68 4.98
N GLY A 74 17.94 -21.26 4.22
CA GLY A 74 18.24 -22.68 4.30
C GLY A 74 17.19 -23.54 3.60
N VAL A 75 16.86 -23.19 2.35
CA VAL A 75 15.75 -23.79 1.57
C VAL A 75 15.89 -25.27 1.22
N SER A 76 17.06 -25.89 1.43
CA SER A 76 17.31 -27.29 1.10
C SER A 76 16.40 -28.29 1.86
N ARG A 77 15.75 -27.83 2.92
CA ARG A 77 14.80 -28.62 3.73
C ARG A 77 13.36 -28.14 3.58
N TRP A 78 13.07 -27.38 2.56
CA TRP A 78 11.73 -26.84 2.35
C TRP A 78 10.65 -27.91 2.53
N PRO A 79 9.53 -27.66 3.25
CA PRO A 79 9.18 -26.40 3.94
C PRO A 79 9.74 -26.25 5.38
N HIS A 80 10.58 -27.18 5.86
CA HIS A 80 11.10 -27.23 7.21
C HIS A 80 12.30 -26.29 7.39
N ILE A 81 12.02 -24.99 7.49
CA ILE A 81 13.02 -23.95 7.76
C ILE A 81 13.32 -23.82 9.27
N ASP A 82 14.49 -23.32 9.62
CA ASP A 82 14.88 -23.06 11.01
C ASP A 82 14.29 -21.75 11.51
N VAL A 83 13.03 -21.83 11.97
CA VAL A 83 12.23 -20.68 12.41
C VAL A 83 12.88 -19.94 13.58
N GLU A 84 13.46 -20.66 14.55
CA GLU A 84 14.07 -20.04 15.74
C GLU A 84 15.28 -19.17 15.33
N ARG A 85 16.16 -19.71 14.48
CA ARG A 85 17.28 -18.95 13.93
C ARG A 85 16.82 -17.75 13.09
N LEU A 86 15.83 -17.97 12.24
CA LEU A 86 15.29 -16.87 11.41
C LEU A 86 14.65 -15.76 12.25
N ALA A 87 13.97 -16.10 13.34
CA ALA A 87 13.39 -15.11 14.25
C ALA A 87 14.48 -14.35 15.01
N THR A 88 15.52 -15.05 15.50
CA THR A 88 16.58 -14.46 16.30
C THR A 88 17.53 -13.58 15.45
N ASP A 89 17.95 -14.09 14.29
CA ASP A 89 19.07 -13.51 13.54
C ASP A 89 18.62 -12.74 12.29
N HIS A 90 17.41 -13.00 11.80
CA HIS A 90 16.94 -12.54 10.48
C HIS A 90 15.58 -11.84 10.49
N ARG A 91 15.12 -11.35 11.66
CA ARG A 91 13.89 -10.57 11.83
C ARG A 91 12.59 -11.27 11.37
N TYR A 92 12.59 -12.59 11.30
CA TYR A 92 11.39 -13.33 10.94
C TYR A 92 10.30 -13.15 12.00
N ASP A 93 9.22 -12.46 11.64
CA ASP A 93 8.07 -12.26 12.52
C ASP A 93 7.20 -13.52 12.52
N ARG A 94 7.57 -14.48 13.40
CA ARG A 94 6.92 -15.77 13.50
C ARG A 94 5.42 -15.65 13.71
N GLU A 95 4.98 -14.75 14.62
CA GLU A 95 3.57 -14.64 15.01
C GLU A 95 2.68 -14.23 13.85
N ILE A 96 3.19 -13.46 12.91
CA ILE A 96 2.44 -12.96 11.76
C ILE A 96 2.65 -13.85 10.53
N VAL A 97 3.90 -14.17 10.21
CA VAL A 97 4.21 -14.90 8.97
C VAL A 97 3.66 -16.32 9.00
N GLU A 98 3.74 -17.03 10.13
CA GLU A 98 3.18 -18.38 10.26
C GLU A 98 1.65 -18.41 10.19
N VAL A 99 0.98 -17.31 10.56
CA VAL A 99 -0.47 -17.20 10.45
C VAL A 99 -0.92 -16.82 9.04
N MET A 100 -0.19 -15.90 8.40
CA MET A 100 -0.60 -15.39 7.09
C MET A 100 -0.05 -16.21 5.93
N PHE A 101 1.16 -16.72 6.07
CA PHE A 101 1.93 -17.40 5.02
C PHE A 101 2.70 -18.60 5.60
N PRO A 102 2.03 -19.57 6.23
CA PRO A 102 2.73 -20.73 6.78
C PRO A 102 3.52 -21.44 5.68
N PRO A 103 4.83 -21.71 5.86
CA PRO A 103 5.68 -22.30 4.82
C PRO A 103 5.15 -23.61 4.24
N ASP A 104 4.51 -24.44 5.06
CA ASP A 104 3.92 -25.74 4.68
C ASP A 104 2.67 -25.63 3.77
N ALA A 105 2.07 -24.44 3.67
CA ALA A 105 0.99 -24.17 2.71
C ALA A 105 1.48 -23.93 1.27
N PHE A 106 2.80 -23.90 1.05
CA PHE A 106 3.40 -23.61 -0.26
C PHE A 106 4.23 -24.80 -0.75
N GLU A 107 4.01 -25.18 -2.00
CA GLU A 107 4.72 -26.28 -2.62
C GLU A 107 6.23 -26.01 -2.76
N THR A 108 6.61 -24.74 -3.06
CA THR A 108 7.99 -24.33 -3.24
C THR A 108 8.33 -23.06 -2.46
N PHE A 109 9.60 -22.89 -2.16
CA PHE A 109 10.12 -21.66 -1.55
C PHE A 109 9.86 -20.44 -2.43
N GLU A 110 9.99 -20.57 -3.76
CA GLU A 110 9.75 -19.50 -4.72
C GLU A 110 8.29 -19.04 -4.70
N ALA A 111 7.35 -19.98 -4.56
CA ALA A 111 5.93 -19.64 -4.44
C ALA A 111 5.64 -18.88 -3.14
N TRP A 112 6.26 -19.28 -2.03
CA TRP A 112 6.18 -18.59 -0.76
C TRP A 112 6.76 -17.17 -0.83
N ARG A 113 8.00 -17.05 -1.33
CA ARG A 113 8.66 -15.75 -1.53
C ARG A 113 7.82 -14.82 -2.40
N ALA A 114 7.40 -15.28 -3.57
CA ALA A 114 6.60 -14.49 -4.49
C ALA A 114 5.25 -14.04 -3.88
N THR A 115 4.64 -14.89 -3.03
CA THR A 115 3.38 -14.55 -2.37
C THR A 115 3.59 -13.48 -1.31
N THR A 116 4.63 -13.60 -0.47
CA THR A 116 4.95 -12.59 0.55
C THR A 116 5.30 -11.24 -0.09
N GLN A 117 6.07 -11.22 -1.19
CA GLN A 117 6.43 -10.00 -1.91
C GLN A 117 5.22 -9.33 -2.56
N ARG A 118 4.33 -10.10 -3.19
CA ARG A 118 3.07 -9.56 -3.74
C ARG A 118 2.19 -8.95 -2.65
N TYR A 119 2.14 -9.58 -1.47
CA TYR A 119 1.39 -9.04 -0.35
C TYR A 119 1.99 -7.73 0.15
N GLN A 120 3.31 -7.66 0.35
CA GLN A 120 4.01 -6.42 0.71
C GLN A 120 3.70 -5.31 -0.29
N SER A 121 3.79 -5.60 -1.59
CA SER A 121 3.46 -4.67 -2.67
C SER A 121 2.03 -4.16 -2.56
N HIS A 122 1.07 -5.05 -2.30
CA HIS A 122 -0.33 -4.67 -2.12
C HIS A 122 -0.53 -3.74 -0.91
N VAL A 123 0.04 -4.09 0.25
CA VAL A 123 -0.07 -3.27 1.47
C VAL A 123 0.51 -1.88 1.25
N LEU A 124 1.73 -1.78 0.71
CA LEU A 124 2.39 -0.51 0.45
C LEU A 124 1.63 0.34 -0.56
N LYS A 125 1.16 -0.27 -1.65
CA LYS A 125 0.33 0.42 -2.64
C LYS A 125 -0.90 1.04 -2.01
N VAL A 126 -1.68 0.24 -1.29
CA VAL A 126 -2.94 0.68 -0.66
C VAL A 126 -2.69 1.82 0.32
N GLN A 127 -1.66 1.71 1.15
CA GLN A 127 -1.37 2.72 2.16
C GLN A 127 -0.84 4.01 1.54
N ILE A 128 0.13 3.95 0.63
CA ILE A 128 0.68 5.14 -0.04
C ILE A 128 -0.41 5.87 -0.83
N GLU A 129 -1.17 5.16 -1.64
CA GLU A 129 -2.23 5.76 -2.45
C GLU A 129 -3.34 6.36 -1.57
N THR A 130 -3.69 5.72 -0.45
CA THR A 130 -4.65 6.27 0.52
C THR A 130 -4.14 7.55 1.15
N LEU A 131 -2.89 7.59 1.63
CA LEU A 131 -2.30 8.76 2.26
C LEU A 131 -2.16 9.92 1.26
N ARG A 132 -1.75 9.63 0.02
CA ARG A 132 -1.64 10.63 -1.04
C ARG A 132 -3.00 11.20 -1.46
N ARG A 133 -4.04 10.37 -1.49
CA ARG A 133 -5.42 10.84 -1.73
C ARG A 133 -5.92 11.77 -0.62
N LEU A 134 -5.41 11.60 0.60
CA LEU A 134 -5.75 12.44 1.75
C LEU A 134 -4.83 13.66 1.91
N LYS A 135 -4.00 13.96 0.90
CA LYS A 135 -3.05 15.08 0.89
C LYS A 135 -3.69 16.36 1.41
N TYR A 136 -3.06 16.91 2.47
CA TYR A 136 -3.46 18.08 3.24
C TYR A 136 -4.86 18.03 3.91
N ARG A 137 -5.60 16.90 3.76
CA ARG A 137 -6.95 16.69 4.33
C ARG A 137 -7.11 15.28 4.93
N PRO A 138 -6.36 14.91 5.95
CA PRO A 138 -5.43 15.69 6.77
C PRO A 138 -3.94 15.39 6.56
N THR A 139 -3.54 14.55 5.58
CA THR A 139 -2.19 14.01 5.48
C THR A 139 -1.21 15.02 4.91
N GLY A 140 -0.20 15.40 5.71
CA GLY A 140 0.90 16.26 5.29
C GLY A 140 2.14 15.51 4.81
N GLY A 141 2.26 14.22 5.11
CA GLY A 141 3.37 13.39 4.67
C GLY A 141 3.37 11.99 5.26
N PHE A 142 4.28 11.17 4.76
CA PHE A 142 4.48 9.80 5.22
C PHE A 142 5.91 9.30 4.96
N CYS A 143 6.32 8.27 5.73
CA CYS A 143 7.49 7.46 5.45
C CYS A 143 7.10 5.98 5.61
N PHE A 144 7.46 5.13 4.67
CA PHE A 144 7.29 3.69 4.83
C PHE A 144 8.51 3.06 5.52
N SER A 145 8.32 1.95 6.18
CA SER A 145 9.38 1.17 6.81
C SER A 145 9.68 -0.04 5.94
N ILE A 146 10.88 -0.22 5.40
CA ILE A 146 12.06 0.63 5.29
C ILE A 146 12.62 0.54 3.86
N LEU A 147 13.56 1.40 3.48
CA LEU A 147 14.11 1.36 2.13
C LEU A 147 14.95 0.09 1.90
N ALA A 148 15.90 -0.20 2.77
CA ALA A 148 16.84 -1.30 2.57
C ALA A 148 17.25 -1.98 3.87
N ASP A 149 17.50 -3.29 3.82
CA ASP A 149 18.02 -4.04 4.94
C ASP A 149 19.52 -3.80 5.16
N PRO A 150 19.97 -3.63 6.41
CA PRO A 150 21.38 -3.55 6.74
C PRO A 150 22.09 -4.91 6.81
N HIS A 151 21.34 -6.02 6.94
CA HIS A 151 21.81 -7.39 7.03
C HIS A 151 20.77 -8.36 6.44
N PRO A 152 21.11 -9.65 6.22
CA PRO A 152 20.15 -10.65 5.75
C PRO A 152 18.92 -10.73 6.65
N ALA A 153 17.72 -10.41 6.13
CA ALA A 153 16.50 -10.35 6.92
C ALA A 153 15.23 -10.65 6.09
N ILE A 154 14.22 -11.19 6.76
CA ILE A 154 12.82 -11.20 6.29
C ILE A 154 12.15 -10.00 6.95
N SER A 155 11.87 -8.98 6.17
CA SER A 155 11.52 -7.67 6.72
C SER A 155 10.64 -6.84 5.80
N ALA A 156 10.23 -5.68 6.29
CA ALA A 156 9.45 -4.69 5.53
C ALA A 156 10.27 -3.88 4.51
N SER A 157 11.56 -4.14 4.33
CA SER A 157 12.40 -3.46 3.34
C SER A 157 11.91 -3.69 1.91
N VAL A 158 12.15 -2.75 1.02
CA VAL A 158 11.87 -2.89 -0.41
C VAL A 158 13.13 -3.23 -1.23
N LEU A 159 14.31 -3.00 -0.66
CA LEU A 159 15.60 -3.53 -1.14
C LEU A 159 16.15 -4.47 -0.09
N ASP A 160 16.60 -5.64 -0.48
CA ASP A 160 17.22 -6.57 0.44
C ASP A 160 18.66 -6.13 0.84
N HIS A 161 19.33 -6.93 1.66
CA HIS A 161 20.67 -6.61 2.17
C HIS A 161 21.75 -6.54 1.08
N GLU A 162 21.53 -7.20 -0.05
CA GLU A 162 22.41 -7.10 -1.24
C GLU A 162 21.96 -6.00 -2.22
N ARG A 163 20.95 -5.20 -1.84
CA ARG A 163 20.34 -4.14 -2.66
C ARG A 163 19.56 -4.68 -3.87
N VAL A 164 19.19 -5.96 -3.86
CA VAL A 164 18.31 -6.51 -4.88
C VAL A 164 16.86 -6.07 -4.58
N PRO A 165 16.18 -5.46 -5.57
CA PRO A 165 14.82 -4.99 -5.39
C PRO A 165 13.84 -6.15 -5.16
N LYS A 166 12.97 -6.04 -4.14
CA LYS A 166 11.75 -6.85 -4.03
C LYS A 166 10.66 -6.25 -4.92
N ASP A 167 9.59 -7.01 -5.20
CA ASP A 167 8.45 -6.53 -6.04
C ASP A 167 7.89 -5.18 -5.55
N ALA A 168 7.92 -4.95 -4.25
CA ALA A 168 7.45 -3.73 -3.62
C ALA A 168 8.26 -2.48 -4.00
N TYR A 169 9.51 -2.60 -4.45
CA TYR A 169 10.31 -1.45 -4.88
C TYR A 169 9.66 -0.71 -6.05
N GLU A 170 9.30 -1.45 -7.09
CA GLU A 170 8.61 -0.89 -8.26
C GLU A 170 7.24 -0.31 -7.88
N THR A 171 6.52 -1.00 -7.00
CA THR A 171 5.24 -0.55 -6.47
C THR A 171 5.34 0.79 -5.75
N VAL A 172 6.35 0.95 -4.89
CA VAL A 172 6.61 2.23 -4.18
C VAL A 172 7.01 3.33 -5.15
N ARG A 173 7.93 3.04 -6.10
CA ARG A 173 8.32 3.98 -7.15
C ARG A 173 7.09 4.52 -7.87
N ASP A 174 6.21 3.62 -8.28
CA ASP A 174 5.01 3.97 -9.03
C ASP A 174 3.98 4.69 -8.17
N ALA A 175 3.73 4.23 -6.95
CA ALA A 175 2.80 4.88 -6.03
C ALA A 175 3.29 6.26 -5.57
N CYS A 176 4.60 6.52 -5.62
CA CYS A 176 5.23 7.82 -5.33
C CYS A 176 5.53 8.66 -6.59
N ALA A 177 5.08 8.23 -7.78
CA ALA A 177 5.25 9.05 -8.99
C ALA A 177 4.60 10.43 -8.82
N PRO A 178 5.18 11.50 -9.41
CA PRO A 178 4.68 12.87 -9.21
C PRO A 178 3.20 13.07 -9.57
N VAL A 179 2.68 12.30 -10.50
CA VAL A 179 1.24 12.27 -10.83
C VAL A 179 0.78 10.83 -10.75
N ILE A 180 -0.29 10.60 -9.98
CA ILE A 180 -0.94 9.28 -9.92
C ILE A 180 -2.46 9.42 -10.02
N VAL A 181 -3.10 8.38 -10.54
CA VAL A 181 -4.55 8.21 -10.46
C VAL A 181 -4.87 7.09 -9.48
N VAL A 182 -5.83 7.32 -8.61
CA VAL A 182 -6.23 6.40 -7.54
C VAL A 182 -7.73 6.22 -7.52
N ALA A 183 -8.22 4.98 -7.48
CA ALA A 183 -9.61 4.69 -7.15
C ALA A 183 -9.77 4.32 -5.68
N GLY A 184 -10.99 4.51 -5.16
CA GLY A 184 -11.39 3.92 -3.88
C GLY A 184 -11.19 2.40 -3.92
N LEU A 185 -10.87 1.81 -2.76
CA LEU A 185 -10.74 0.35 -2.66
C LEU A 185 -12.12 -0.29 -2.75
N PRO A 186 -12.31 -1.29 -3.63
CA PRO A 186 -13.51 -2.11 -3.56
C PRO A 186 -13.53 -2.92 -2.25
N PRO A 187 -14.70 -3.37 -1.80
CA PRO A 187 -14.77 -4.35 -0.71
C PRO A 187 -13.97 -5.61 -1.05
N ASP A 188 -13.46 -6.31 -0.02
CA ASP A 188 -12.74 -7.59 -0.20
C ASP A 188 -13.60 -8.66 -0.89
N TRP A 189 -14.92 -8.58 -0.73
CA TRP A 189 -15.91 -9.49 -1.30
C TRP A 189 -17.02 -8.70 -1.99
N VAL A 190 -17.37 -9.13 -3.18
CA VAL A 190 -18.50 -8.61 -3.94
C VAL A 190 -19.34 -9.77 -4.46
N SER A 191 -20.66 -9.58 -4.48
CA SER A 191 -21.62 -10.53 -5.02
C SER A 191 -22.19 -10.03 -6.34
N PRO A 192 -22.63 -10.92 -7.23
CA PRO A 192 -23.39 -10.53 -8.40
C PRO A 192 -24.54 -9.58 -8.03
N GLY A 193 -24.69 -8.50 -8.79
CA GLY A 193 -25.69 -7.48 -8.54
C GLY A 193 -25.32 -6.39 -7.53
N ASP A 194 -24.21 -6.54 -6.78
CA ASP A 194 -23.73 -5.49 -5.89
C ASP A 194 -23.37 -4.24 -6.71
N ARG A 195 -23.66 -3.07 -6.13
CA ARG A 195 -23.28 -1.80 -6.73
C ARG A 195 -21.99 -1.29 -6.13
N LEU A 196 -20.92 -1.27 -6.92
CA LEU A 196 -19.63 -0.69 -6.57
C LEU A 196 -19.60 0.77 -6.98
N ARG A 197 -19.30 1.65 -6.00
CA ARG A 197 -19.04 3.07 -6.25
C ARG A 197 -17.65 3.40 -5.75
N LEU A 198 -16.73 3.65 -6.67
CA LEU A 198 -15.33 3.91 -6.39
C LEU A 198 -14.97 5.33 -6.85
N ASP A 199 -14.73 6.21 -5.89
CA ASP A 199 -14.29 7.57 -6.20
C ASP A 199 -12.90 7.56 -6.80
N VAL A 200 -12.74 8.24 -7.92
CA VAL A 200 -11.49 8.35 -8.68
C VAL A 200 -10.86 9.71 -8.40
N HIS A 201 -9.61 9.68 -7.94
CA HIS A 201 -8.85 10.88 -7.63
C HIS A 201 -7.62 10.96 -8.51
N LEU A 202 -7.28 12.17 -8.91
CA LEU A 202 -6.00 12.50 -9.54
C LEU A 202 -5.17 13.31 -8.53
N VAL A 203 -3.97 12.84 -8.27
CA VAL A 203 -3.00 13.48 -7.36
C VAL A 203 -1.91 14.09 -8.21
N ASN A 204 -1.65 15.37 -8.01
CA ASN A 204 -0.58 16.12 -8.67
C ASN A 204 0.39 16.66 -7.61
N ASP A 205 1.60 16.09 -7.53
CA ASP A 205 2.68 16.59 -6.67
C ASP A 205 3.65 17.51 -7.44
N ARG A 206 3.33 17.85 -8.69
CA ARG A 206 4.12 18.81 -9.46
C ARG A 206 3.86 20.23 -8.95
N ARG A 207 4.83 21.11 -9.15
CA ARG A 207 4.70 22.55 -8.89
C ARG A 207 3.98 23.31 -10.01
N THR A 208 3.43 22.59 -10.97
CA THR A 208 2.68 23.12 -12.12
C THR A 208 1.33 22.44 -12.18
N PRO A 209 0.26 23.18 -12.54
CA PRO A 209 -1.07 22.60 -12.70
C PRO A 209 -1.11 21.62 -13.88
N LEU A 210 -2.15 20.79 -13.89
CA LEU A 210 -2.58 19.96 -15.01
C LEU A 210 -3.89 20.57 -15.53
N ASP A 211 -3.83 21.29 -16.65
CA ASP A 211 -4.96 22.10 -17.12
C ASP A 211 -6.08 21.27 -17.76
N ASP A 212 -5.74 20.17 -18.43
CA ASP A 212 -6.71 19.25 -19.09
C ASP A 212 -6.29 17.81 -18.84
N ALA A 213 -6.31 17.40 -17.57
CA ALA A 213 -6.01 16.02 -17.22
C ALA A 213 -7.20 15.11 -17.56
N ARG A 214 -6.92 13.98 -18.22
CA ARG A 214 -7.91 12.97 -18.56
C ARG A 214 -7.58 11.64 -17.90
N VAL A 215 -8.60 11.01 -17.34
CA VAL A 215 -8.55 9.70 -16.71
C VAL A 215 -9.48 8.76 -17.43
N HIS A 216 -8.94 7.65 -17.91
CA HIS A 216 -9.71 6.54 -18.44
C HIS A 216 -9.75 5.43 -17.41
N ALA A 217 -10.94 4.95 -17.09
CA ALA A 217 -11.16 3.80 -16.23
C ALA A 217 -11.80 2.68 -17.05
N THR A 218 -11.34 1.45 -16.85
CA THR A 218 -11.90 0.26 -17.49
C THR A 218 -12.09 -0.82 -16.44
N ALA A 219 -13.31 -1.33 -16.32
CA ALA A 219 -13.58 -2.57 -15.61
C ALA A 219 -13.76 -3.70 -16.63
N THR A 220 -13.07 -4.82 -16.42
CA THR A 220 -13.09 -5.99 -17.30
C THR A 220 -13.45 -7.24 -16.51
N TRP A 221 -14.35 -8.07 -17.05
CA TRP A 221 -14.77 -9.34 -16.45
C TRP A 221 -15.22 -10.31 -17.53
N ALA A 222 -14.90 -11.61 -17.40
CA ALA A 222 -15.42 -12.70 -18.23
C ALA A 222 -15.53 -12.39 -19.74
N GLY A 223 -14.61 -11.58 -20.28
CA GLY A 223 -14.58 -11.20 -21.71
C GLY A 223 -15.42 -9.97 -22.07
N ASP A 224 -16.10 -9.35 -21.11
CA ASP A 224 -16.83 -8.09 -21.28
C ASP A 224 -16.15 -6.93 -20.55
N ARG A 225 -16.52 -5.68 -20.84
CA ARG A 225 -15.92 -4.49 -20.25
C ARG A 225 -16.86 -3.31 -20.19
N GLN A 226 -16.63 -2.45 -19.18
CA GLN A 226 -17.24 -1.13 -19.08
C GLN A 226 -16.16 -0.08 -18.92
N THR A 227 -16.34 1.10 -19.53
CA THR A 227 -15.35 2.19 -19.53
C THR A 227 -15.99 3.48 -19.06
N TRP A 228 -15.17 4.31 -18.42
CA TRP A 228 -15.50 5.69 -18.01
C TRP A 228 -14.37 6.60 -18.43
N THR A 229 -14.73 7.84 -18.69
CA THR A 229 -13.75 8.94 -18.91
C THR A 229 -14.10 10.06 -17.96
N PHE A 230 -13.10 10.46 -17.18
CA PHE A 230 -13.18 11.59 -16.27
C PHE A 230 -12.14 12.62 -16.66
N GLY A 231 -12.23 13.84 -16.13
CA GLY A 231 -11.21 14.81 -16.37
C GLY A 231 -11.53 16.15 -15.71
N GLY A 232 -10.57 17.03 -15.82
CA GLY A 232 -10.65 18.39 -15.30
C GLY A 232 -9.27 18.91 -14.92
N PRO A 233 -9.18 20.19 -14.56
CA PRO A 233 -7.95 20.77 -14.06
C PRO A 233 -7.62 20.23 -12.66
N VAL A 234 -6.32 20.10 -12.39
CA VAL A 234 -5.80 19.80 -11.05
C VAL A 234 -4.68 20.81 -10.77
N ASP A 235 -4.84 21.58 -9.74
CA ASP A 235 -3.85 22.59 -9.36
C ASP A 235 -2.48 21.96 -9.03
N ALA A 236 -1.47 22.83 -8.99
CA ALA A 236 -0.15 22.44 -8.54
C ALA A 236 -0.23 21.96 -7.08
N ASP A 237 0.43 20.83 -6.78
CA ASP A 237 0.53 20.29 -5.42
C ASP A 237 -0.84 19.97 -4.76
N ASP A 238 -1.82 19.51 -5.56
CA ASP A 238 -3.19 19.26 -5.09
C ASP A 238 -3.69 17.85 -5.45
N VAL A 239 -4.87 17.51 -4.91
CA VAL A 239 -5.62 16.28 -5.19
C VAL A 239 -7.09 16.61 -5.43
N VAL A 240 -7.63 16.08 -6.53
CA VAL A 240 -9.02 16.32 -6.93
C VAL A 240 -9.73 14.99 -7.19
N GLN A 241 -10.96 14.86 -6.71
CA GLN A 241 -11.86 13.81 -7.16
C GLN A 241 -12.37 14.16 -8.55
N VAL A 242 -11.91 13.43 -9.56
CA VAL A 242 -12.23 13.66 -10.97
C VAL A 242 -13.49 12.92 -11.43
N GLY A 243 -13.95 11.93 -10.66
CA GLY A 243 -15.17 11.17 -10.99
C GLY A 243 -15.44 10.01 -10.05
N THR A 244 -16.42 9.20 -10.42
CA THR A 244 -16.79 7.98 -9.68
C THR A 244 -17.08 6.86 -10.68
N ILE A 245 -16.42 5.72 -10.52
CA ILE A 245 -16.77 4.46 -11.18
C ILE A 245 -18.05 3.95 -10.51
N ASP A 246 -19.10 3.79 -11.26
CA ASP A 246 -20.35 3.20 -10.80
C ASP A 246 -20.59 1.92 -11.62
N LEU A 247 -20.35 0.77 -10.99
CA LEU A 247 -20.39 -0.55 -11.62
C LEU A 247 -21.34 -1.45 -10.86
N THR A 248 -22.28 -2.07 -11.56
CA THR A 248 -23.00 -3.21 -11.03
C THR A 248 -22.17 -4.47 -11.29
N VAL A 249 -21.86 -5.21 -10.24
CA VAL A 249 -21.06 -6.45 -10.34
C VAL A 249 -21.82 -7.44 -11.22
N PRO A 250 -21.21 -7.92 -12.32
CA PRO A 250 -21.88 -8.80 -13.25
C PRO A 250 -22.17 -10.18 -12.65
N ASP A 251 -23.21 -10.84 -13.16
CA ASP A 251 -23.61 -12.20 -12.77
C ASP A 251 -22.72 -13.25 -13.48
N THR A 252 -21.41 -13.12 -13.26
CA THR A 252 -20.42 -14.04 -13.81
C THR A 252 -19.40 -14.39 -12.72
N LEU A 253 -18.97 -15.66 -12.71
CA LEU A 253 -17.89 -16.09 -11.84
C LEU A 253 -16.54 -15.59 -12.40
N GLY A 254 -15.69 -15.07 -11.55
CA GLY A 254 -14.35 -14.64 -11.93
C GLY A 254 -13.89 -13.35 -11.27
N GLU A 255 -12.81 -12.80 -11.79
CA GLU A 255 -12.22 -11.56 -11.31
C GLU A 255 -12.78 -10.36 -12.08
N VAL A 256 -13.09 -9.28 -11.37
CA VAL A 256 -13.25 -7.96 -11.97
C VAL A 256 -11.94 -7.23 -11.89
N LEU A 257 -11.35 -6.88 -13.02
CA LEU A 257 -10.13 -6.09 -13.10
C LEU A 257 -10.51 -4.63 -13.39
N ILE A 258 -10.09 -3.72 -12.52
CA ILE A 258 -10.25 -2.28 -12.74
C ILE A 258 -8.88 -1.68 -13.09
N GLU A 259 -8.79 -1.10 -14.26
CA GLU A 259 -7.61 -0.39 -14.75
C GLU A 259 -7.90 1.11 -14.83
N LEU A 260 -6.96 1.91 -14.36
CA LEU A 260 -7.00 3.36 -14.44
C LEU A 260 -5.80 3.84 -15.25
N ALA A 261 -6.03 4.74 -16.19
CA ALA A 261 -4.97 5.43 -16.92
C ALA A 261 -5.24 6.93 -16.88
N ALA A 262 -4.26 7.69 -16.40
CA ALA A 262 -4.27 9.13 -16.53
C ALA A 262 -3.32 9.52 -17.68
N ILE A 263 -3.83 10.25 -18.64
CA ILE A 263 -3.04 10.81 -19.74
C ILE A 263 -2.99 12.31 -19.48
N ASP A 264 -1.90 12.76 -18.91
CA ASP A 264 -1.46 14.15 -19.01
C ASP A 264 -0.83 14.30 -20.40
N VAL A 265 -0.88 15.50 -20.98
CA VAL A 265 -0.31 15.86 -22.30
C VAL A 265 1.17 15.44 -22.43
N LYS A 266 1.83 15.06 -21.34
CA LYS A 266 3.26 14.71 -21.27
C LYS A 266 3.60 13.39 -20.57
N ALA A 267 2.66 12.75 -19.88
CA ALA A 267 2.94 11.50 -19.13
C ALA A 267 1.73 10.59 -19.10
N ARG A 268 1.96 9.30 -19.38
CA ARG A 268 0.95 8.25 -19.22
C ARG A 268 1.23 7.49 -17.94
N VAL A 269 0.25 7.44 -17.04
CA VAL A 269 0.30 6.65 -15.82
C VAL A 269 -0.80 5.59 -15.88
N GLU A 270 -0.40 4.33 -15.94
CA GLU A 270 -1.34 3.21 -15.91
C GLU A 270 -1.33 2.55 -14.54
N ARG A 271 -2.51 2.26 -14.02
CA ARG A 271 -2.69 1.53 -12.76
C ARG A 271 -3.65 0.38 -12.97
N LYS A 272 -3.22 -0.80 -12.54
CA LYS A 272 -4.04 -2.02 -12.56
C LYS A 272 -4.40 -2.36 -11.12
N GLN A 273 -5.70 -2.36 -10.83
CA GLN A 273 -6.21 -2.81 -9.55
C GLN A 273 -6.94 -4.13 -9.76
N ARG A 274 -6.31 -5.24 -9.36
CA ARG A 274 -6.97 -6.54 -9.28
C ARG A 274 -7.74 -6.63 -7.97
N LEU A 275 -8.97 -7.11 -8.03
CA LEU A 275 -9.62 -7.63 -6.83
C LEU A 275 -8.83 -8.89 -6.43
N PRO A 276 -8.23 -8.94 -5.22
CA PRO A 276 -7.35 -10.04 -4.85
C PRO A 276 -8.13 -11.36 -4.76
N GLY A 277 -7.91 -12.27 -5.70
CA GLY A 277 -8.51 -13.62 -5.68
C GLY A 277 -8.00 -14.53 -4.55
N TRP A 278 -6.89 -14.19 -3.91
CA TRP A 278 -6.25 -14.99 -2.86
C TRP A 278 -6.90 -14.86 -1.47
N LEU A 279 -7.71 -13.82 -1.23
CA LEU A 279 -8.53 -13.73 -0.01
C LEU A 279 -9.72 -14.71 0.02
N ARG A 280 -9.98 -15.45 -1.06
CA ARG A 280 -11.11 -16.40 -1.13
C ARG A 280 -10.90 -17.67 -0.31
N ASN A 281 -9.69 -18.04 0.02
CA ASN A 281 -9.40 -19.34 0.65
C ASN A 281 -9.27 -19.32 2.18
N SER A 282 -9.36 -18.17 2.84
CA SER A 282 -9.13 -18.09 4.28
C SER A 282 -10.37 -18.17 5.17
N ARG A 283 -11.57 -18.47 4.61
CA ARG A 283 -12.81 -18.65 5.40
C ARG A 283 -13.69 -19.80 4.91
N ALA A 284 -13.09 -20.90 4.47
CA ALA A 284 -13.77 -22.18 4.35
C ALA A 284 -13.20 -23.11 5.42
N GLY A 285 -13.67 -22.96 6.64
CA GLY A 285 -13.35 -23.76 7.80
C GLY A 285 -14.20 -23.32 8.97
#